data_5a431ffeb8d6ce8c14d5b6ae9d269754
#
_entry.id   5a431ffeb8d6ce8c14d5b6ae9d269754
#
_cell.length_a   1.000
_cell.length_b   1.000
_cell.length_c   1.000
_cell.angle_alpha   90.00
_cell.angle_beta   90.00
_cell.angle_gamma   90.00
#
_symmetry.space_group_name_H-M   'P 1'
#
loop_
_entity.id
_entity.type
_entity.pdbx_description
1 polymer ?
#
loop_
_entity_poly.entity_id
_entity_poly.type
_entity_poly.pdbx_seq_one_letter_code
_entity_poly.pdbx_strand_id
1 'polypeptide(L)'
;MISSDNSLQIQKLLSDINIDLNNFSIKPTCLGKNNRTYLVFTTGKKYLAKFYFSSPKDSRTRLSNEFSFLEYLKEIGIKNVPQPVIRSDLYNLGIYEFLEGRSFSSSDLNEDSILSAASFFSSINNNEFIGNARQLDFASEAFLDLDKSIQQIDERIETLKASTKQQSQSMEASKFLIDLQNVWGNLKLDLRLNRDFIMQNNALCVSPSDFGFHNTLVKNGQLFFVDFEYAGRDDPAKFIADFFIQPEIKVDVGYMQLFADKALDFSDNKEIIISRAIKLLPMFQVKWCCIIMNEFLPETAERRMFSNPELDIQESKYKQLEKAKALLLEIN
;
A
#
# COMPACT_ATOMS: atom_id res chain seq x y z
N MET A 1 -0.22 2.60 -26.46
CA MET A 1 -0.18 1.31 -27.23
C MET A 1 0.64 0.29 -26.44
N ILE A 2 0.27 -0.99 -26.48
CA ILE A 2 1.10 -2.06 -25.89
C ILE A 2 2.39 -2.20 -26.73
N SER A 3 3.56 -2.37 -26.10
CA SER A 3 4.75 -2.76 -26.84
C SER A 3 4.61 -4.21 -27.32
N SER A 4 5.15 -4.53 -28.50
CA SER A 4 5.20 -5.91 -29.03
C SER A 4 5.81 -6.87 -28.01
N ASP A 5 6.84 -6.42 -27.30
CA ASP A 5 7.57 -7.20 -26.30
C ASP A 5 6.72 -7.60 -25.09
N ASN A 6 5.94 -6.67 -24.51
CA ASN A 6 5.06 -6.98 -23.40
C ASN A 6 3.97 -7.99 -23.79
N SER A 7 3.44 -7.86 -25.01
CA SER A 7 2.45 -8.83 -25.53
C SER A 7 3.03 -10.22 -25.64
N LEU A 8 4.23 -10.35 -26.20
CA LEU A 8 4.92 -11.64 -26.34
C LEU A 8 5.26 -12.28 -25.00
N GLN A 9 5.68 -11.48 -24.01
CA GLN A 9 6.00 -11.95 -22.66
C GLN A 9 4.76 -12.51 -21.96
N ILE A 10 3.61 -11.82 -22.07
CA ILE A 10 2.35 -12.27 -21.51
C ILE A 10 1.90 -13.58 -22.18
N GLN A 11 1.94 -13.63 -23.53
CA GLN A 11 1.57 -14.84 -24.29
C GLN A 11 2.42 -16.05 -23.90
N LYS A 12 3.74 -15.85 -23.82
CA LYS A 12 4.67 -16.90 -23.42
C LYS A 12 4.32 -17.45 -22.04
N LEU A 13 4.14 -16.56 -21.07
CA LEU A 13 3.85 -16.95 -19.68
C LEU A 13 2.55 -17.74 -19.56
N LEU A 14 1.50 -17.32 -20.27
CA LEU A 14 0.22 -18.04 -20.27
C LEU A 14 0.29 -19.39 -21.00
N SER A 15 1.10 -19.47 -22.09
CA SER A 15 1.36 -20.73 -22.79
C SER A 15 2.10 -21.74 -21.92
N ASP A 16 3.05 -21.29 -21.09
CA ASP A 16 3.85 -22.15 -20.21
C ASP A 16 2.96 -22.93 -19.19
N ILE A 17 1.76 -22.41 -18.90
CA ILE A 17 0.77 -23.07 -18.03
C ILE A 17 -0.46 -23.61 -18.79
N ASN A 18 -0.33 -23.80 -20.11
CA ASN A 18 -1.34 -24.38 -20.99
C ASN A 18 -2.68 -23.62 -21.01
N ILE A 19 -2.67 -22.30 -20.83
CA ILE A 19 -3.88 -21.50 -21.04
C ILE A 19 -4.12 -21.37 -22.53
N ASP A 20 -5.38 -21.68 -22.95
CA ASP A 20 -5.81 -21.54 -24.33
C ASP A 20 -5.77 -20.07 -24.77
N LEU A 21 -4.94 -19.79 -25.76
CA LEU A 21 -4.76 -18.46 -26.36
C LEU A 21 -5.64 -18.22 -27.60
N ASN A 22 -6.56 -19.12 -27.93
CA ASN A 22 -7.57 -18.83 -28.94
C ASN A 22 -8.36 -17.58 -28.50
N ASN A 23 -8.60 -16.66 -29.44
CA ASN A 23 -9.21 -15.35 -29.16
C ASN A 23 -8.43 -14.47 -28.15
N PHE A 24 -7.11 -14.67 -28.06
CA PHE A 24 -6.25 -13.83 -27.24
C PHE A 24 -6.28 -12.37 -27.70
N SER A 25 -6.53 -11.47 -26.75
CA SER A 25 -6.38 -10.04 -26.95
C SER A 25 -5.94 -9.35 -25.67
N ILE A 26 -5.23 -8.23 -25.84
CA ILE A 26 -4.70 -7.44 -24.71
C ILE A 26 -5.13 -5.99 -24.87
N LYS A 27 -5.57 -5.39 -23.77
CA LYS A 27 -5.87 -3.95 -23.69
C LYS A 27 -5.07 -3.32 -22.57
N PRO A 28 -4.35 -2.20 -22.81
CA PRO A 28 -3.74 -1.45 -21.73
C PRO A 28 -4.81 -0.93 -20.78
N THR A 29 -4.49 -0.87 -19.50
CA THR A 29 -5.35 -0.26 -18.48
C THR A 29 -4.56 0.81 -17.72
N CYS A 30 -5.27 1.73 -17.08
CA CYS A 30 -4.67 2.72 -16.19
C CYS A 30 -4.94 2.36 -14.72
N LEU A 31 -4.95 1.07 -14.40
CA LEU A 31 -5.15 0.59 -13.05
C LEU A 31 -3.82 0.69 -12.27
N GLY A 32 -3.81 1.53 -11.23
CA GLY A 32 -2.62 1.75 -10.40
C GLY A 32 -1.70 2.88 -10.90
N LYS A 33 -0.88 3.41 -9.96
CA LYS A 33 -0.01 4.57 -10.20
C LYS A 33 1.47 4.19 -10.41
N ASN A 34 1.84 2.94 -10.13
CA ASN A 34 3.24 2.51 -10.05
C ASN A 34 3.65 1.52 -11.15
N ASN A 35 2.69 0.79 -11.72
CA ASN A 35 2.93 -0.36 -12.56
C ASN A 35 2.22 -0.22 -13.90
N ARG A 36 2.71 -0.91 -14.93
CA ARG A 36 1.97 -1.04 -16.19
C ARG A 36 1.03 -2.22 -16.11
N THR A 37 -0.24 -1.99 -16.39
CA THR A 37 -1.27 -3.03 -16.30
C THR A 37 -1.96 -3.25 -17.63
N TYR A 38 -2.31 -4.51 -17.90
CA TYR A 38 -2.99 -4.93 -19.10
C TYR A 38 -4.12 -5.90 -18.76
N LEU A 39 -5.27 -5.65 -19.34
CA LEU A 39 -6.37 -6.61 -19.32
C LEU A 39 -6.17 -7.61 -20.45
N VAL A 40 -6.11 -8.88 -20.11
CA VAL A 40 -5.86 -9.99 -21.03
C VAL A 40 -7.14 -10.80 -21.15
N PHE A 41 -7.58 -11.00 -22.39
CA PHE A 41 -8.75 -11.82 -22.71
C PHE A 41 -8.27 -13.13 -23.36
N THR A 42 -8.85 -14.23 -22.94
CA THR A 42 -8.67 -15.56 -23.52
C THR A 42 -10.04 -16.21 -23.68
N THR A 43 -10.11 -17.44 -24.19
CA THR A 43 -11.38 -18.17 -24.28
C THR A 43 -11.95 -18.40 -22.87
N GLY A 44 -13.03 -17.68 -22.53
CA GLY A 44 -13.80 -17.85 -21.31
C GLY A 44 -13.22 -17.23 -20.03
N LYS A 45 -12.01 -16.64 -20.07
CA LYS A 45 -11.38 -16.02 -18.89
C LYS A 45 -10.77 -14.66 -19.20
N LYS A 46 -10.70 -13.84 -18.14
CA LYS A 46 -10.02 -12.55 -18.14
C LYS A 46 -8.91 -12.56 -17.09
N TYR A 47 -7.76 -11.96 -17.41
CA TYR A 47 -6.63 -11.84 -16.50
C TYR A 47 -6.16 -10.40 -16.43
N LEU A 48 -5.53 -10.05 -15.32
CA LEU A 48 -4.75 -8.81 -15.17
C LEU A 48 -3.27 -9.17 -15.24
N ALA A 49 -2.55 -8.65 -16.22
CA ALA A 49 -1.09 -8.72 -16.29
C ALA A 49 -0.52 -7.42 -15.76
N LYS A 50 0.38 -7.50 -14.75
CA LYS A 50 0.96 -6.37 -14.04
C LYS A 50 2.48 -6.44 -14.16
N PHE A 51 3.08 -5.50 -14.92
CA PHE A 51 4.53 -5.29 -14.99
C PHE A 51 4.93 -4.32 -13.89
N TYR A 52 5.79 -4.78 -13.01
CA TYR A 52 6.22 -3.99 -11.86
C TYR A 52 7.37 -3.08 -12.24
N PHE A 53 7.34 -1.87 -11.71
CA PHE A 53 8.47 -0.95 -11.84
C PHE A 53 9.68 -1.50 -11.10
N SER A 54 10.85 -1.46 -11.73
CA SER A 54 12.13 -1.84 -11.15
C SER A 54 13.17 -0.76 -11.47
N SER A 55 13.98 -0.41 -10.49
CA SER A 55 15.09 0.53 -10.64
C SER A 55 16.23 0.08 -9.70
N PRO A 56 17.50 0.24 -10.08
CA PRO A 56 18.62 -0.04 -9.19
C PRO A 56 18.61 0.73 -7.86
N LYS A 57 17.87 1.84 -7.81
CA LYS A 57 17.70 2.67 -6.62
C LYS A 57 16.49 2.26 -5.75
N ASP A 58 15.67 1.33 -6.21
CA ASP A 58 14.47 0.86 -5.51
C ASP A 58 14.61 -0.62 -5.17
N SER A 59 14.96 -0.92 -3.93
CA SER A 59 15.20 -2.28 -3.45
C SER A 59 13.92 -3.08 -3.19
N ARG A 60 12.73 -2.49 -3.40
CA ARG A 60 11.44 -3.16 -3.13
C ARG A 60 11.18 -4.28 -4.13
N THR A 61 10.80 -5.44 -3.61
CA THR A 61 10.49 -6.67 -4.36
C THR A 61 8.97 -6.79 -4.59
N ARG A 62 8.36 -5.77 -5.23
CA ARG A 62 6.89 -5.65 -5.37
C ARG A 62 6.23 -6.89 -5.94
N LEU A 63 6.77 -7.44 -7.03
CA LEU A 63 6.24 -8.66 -7.64
C LEU A 63 6.25 -9.83 -6.64
N SER A 64 7.37 -10.06 -5.98
CA SER A 64 7.50 -11.16 -5.02
C SER A 64 6.55 -10.97 -3.83
N ASN A 65 6.50 -9.75 -3.28
CA ASN A 65 5.63 -9.44 -2.13
C ASN A 65 4.17 -9.69 -2.47
N GLU A 66 3.66 -9.10 -3.56
CA GLU A 66 2.26 -9.26 -3.95
C GLU A 66 1.92 -10.70 -4.28
N PHE A 67 2.78 -11.37 -5.06
CA PHE A 67 2.50 -12.74 -5.49
C PHE A 67 2.51 -13.72 -4.32
N SER A 68 3.53 -13.67 -3.46
CA SER A 68 3.63 -14.56 -2.29
C SER A 68 2.53 -14.29 -1.25
N PHE A 69 2.15 -13.01 -1.07
CA PHE A 69 1.03 -12.67 -0.22
C PHE A 69 -0.29 -13.24 -0.75
N LEU A 70 -0.56 -13.13 -2.05
CA LEU A 70 -1.77 -13.70 -2.67
C LEU A 70 -1.76 -15.23 -2.69
N GLU A 71 -0.60 -15.88 -2.82
CA GLU A 71 -0.47 -17.34 -2.64
C GLU A 71 -0.84 -17.74 -1.21
N TYR A 72 -0.33 -17.04 -0.21
CA TYR A 72 -0.73 -17.24 1.19
C TYR A 72 -2.24 -17.09 1.38
N LEU A 73 -2.86 -16.03 0.85
CA LEU A 73 -4.30 -15.80 0.96
C LEU A 73 -5.12 -16.91 0.28
N LYS A 74 -4.63 -17.44 -0.85
CA LYS A 74 -5.23 -18.56 -1.55
C LYS A 74 -5.17 -19.84 -0.73
N GLU A 75 -4.04 -20.13 -0.10
CA GLU A 75 -3.85 -21.30 0.78
C GLU A 75 -4.81 -21.30 1.97
N ILE A 76 -5.04 -20.12 2.59
CA ILE A 76 -5.97 -19.97 3.71
C ILE A 76 -7.43 -19.77 3.29
N GLY A 77 -7.73 -19.87 1.98
CA GLY A 77 -9.09 -19.87 1.44
C GLY A 77 -9.75 -18.50 1.28
N ILE A 78 -8.99 -17.39 1.31
CA ILE A 78 -9.49 -16.03 1.06
C ILE A 78 -9.79 -15.87 -0.43
N LYS A 79 -11.02 -15.47 -0.79
CA LYS A 79 -11.51 -15.40 -2.18
C LYS A 79 -11.81 -13.99 -2.67
N ASN A 80 -11.94 -13.03 -1.79
CA ASN A 80 -12.26 -11.64 -2.13
C ASN A 80 -10.99 -10.80 -2.44
N VAL A 81 -10.03 -11.45 -3.10
CA VAL A 81 -8.75 -10.88 -3.59
C VAL A 81 -8.43 -11.45 -4.97
N PRO A 82 -7.54 -10.82 -5.77
CA PRO A 82 -7.05 -11.39 -7.01
C PRO A 82 -6.41 -12.76 -6.77
N GLN A 83 -6.72 -13.75 -7.60
CA GLN A 83 -6.09 -15.06 -7.49
C GLN A 83 -4.79 -15.06 -8.32
N PRO A 84 -3.63 -15.41 -7.73
CA PRO A 84 -2.37 -15.49 -8.46
C PRO A 84 -2.42 -16.68 -9.45
N VAL A 85 -1.94 -16.44 -10.67
CA VAL A 85 -1.94 -17.42 -11.75
C VAL A 85 -0.51 -17.85 -12.06
N ILE A 86 0.36 -16.92 -12.44
CA ILE A 86 1.76 -17.17 -12.74
C ILE A 86 2.57 -15.87 -12.62
N ARG A 87 3.85 -15.98 -12.28
CA ARG A 87 4.80 -14.87 -12.30
C ARG A 87 6.08 -15.21 -13.06
N SER A 88 6.78 -14.17 -13.49
CA SER A 88 8.13 -14.27 -14.05
C SER A 88 9.01 -13.18 -13.46
N ASP A 89 10.02 -13.58 -12.71
CA ASP A 89 11.01 -12.64 -12.16
C ASP A 89 11.88 -12.05 -13.29
N LEU A 90 12.12 -12.82 -14.38
CA LEU A 90 12.86 -12.35 -15.55
C LEU A 90 12.20 -11.13 -16.22
N TYR A 91 10.87 -11.14 -16.31
CA TYR A 91 10.10 -10.06 -16.95
C TYR A 91 9.54 -9.07 -15.94
N ASN A 92 9.73 -9.29 -14.64
CA ASN A 92 9.11 -8.56 -13.54
C ASN A 92 7.58 -8.44 -13.74
N LEU A 93 6.94 -9.56 -14.09
CA LEU A 93 5.55 -9.70 -14.53
C LEU A 93 4.79 -10.68 -13.64
N GLY A 94 3.66 -10.23 -13.10
CA GLY A 94 2.66 -11.08 -12.45
C GLY A 94 1.37 -11.14 -13.27
N ILE A 95 0.75 -12.31 -13.36
CA ILE A 95 -0.56 -12.52 -13.99
C ILE A 95 -1.51 -13.04 -12.92
N TYR A 96 -2.68 -12.39 -12.83
CA TYR A 96 -3.71 -12.62 -11.83
C TYR A 96 -5.06 -12.81 -12.50
N GLU A 97 -5.98 -13.55 -11.89
CA GLU A 97 -7.37 -13.55 -12.35
C GLU A 97 -7.95 -12.13 -12.21
N PHE A 98 -8.66 -11.68 -13.24
CA PHE A 98 -9.24 -10.34 -13.24
C PHE A 98 -10.47 -10.30 -12.33
N LEU A 99 -10.45 -9.40 -11.34
CA LEU A 99 -11.62 -9.12 -10.52
C LEU A 99 -12.49 -8.05 -11.18
N GLU A 100 -13.72 -8.39 -11.47
CA GLU A 100 -14.73 -7.43 -11.91
C GLU A 100 -15.32 -6.70 -10.70
N GLY A 101 -15.47 -5.40 -10.83
CA GLY A 101 -16.04 -4.54 -9.81
C GLY A 101 -15.84 -3.07 -10.18
N ARG A 102 -16.61 -2.20 -9.56
CA ARG A 102 -16.33 -0.75 -9.62
C ARG A 102 -15.45 -0.37 -8.44
N SER A 103 -14.67 0.69 -8.60
CA SER A 103 -13.90 1.26 -7.48
C SER A 103 -14.85 1.68 -6.35
N PHE A 104 -14.39 1.49 -5.12
CA PHE A 104 -15.06 2.01 -3.92
C PHE A 104 -15.03 3.54 -3.97
N SER A 105 -16.08 4.17 -3.50
CA SER A 105 -16.23 5.62 -3.43
C SER A 105 -16.65 6.06 -2.02
N SER A 106 -16.53 7.34 -1.71
CA SER A 106 -16.93 7.86 -0.39
C SER A 106 -18.42 7.62 -0.06
N SER A 107 -19.27 7.41 -1.08
CA SER A 107 -20.69 7.06 -0.87
C SER A 107 -20.91 5.61 -0.40
N ASP A 108 -19.90 4.76 -0.52
CA ASP A 108 -19.94 3.37 -0.04
C ASP A 108 -19.45 3.25 1.42
N LEU A 109 -18.90 4.33 1.96
CA LEU A 109 -18.34 4.35 3.31
C LEU A 109 -19.46 4.34 4.35
N ASN A 110 -19.51 3.29 5.14
CA ASN A 110 -20.42 3.09 6.25
C ASN A 110 -19.84 2.07 7.25
N GLU A 111 -20.49 1.82 8.36
CA GLU A 111 -20.04 0.87 9.38
C GLU A 111 -19.84 -0.55 8.82
N ASP A 112 -20.73 -1.03 7.93
CA ASP A 112 -20.60 -2.36 7.34
C ASP A 112 -19.35 -2.49 6.48
N SER A 113 -19.01 -1.46 5.71
CA SER A 113 -17.77 -1.44 4.91
C SER A 113 -16.53 -1.43 5.79
N ILE A 114 -16.53 -0.68 6.89
CA ILE A 114 -15.46 -0.62 7.88
C ILE A 114 -15.28 -1.98 8.56
N LEU A 115 -16.38 -2.59 9.01
CA LEU A 115 -16.35 -3.93 9.61
C LEU A 115 -15.93 -5.02 8.61
N SER A 116 -16.28 -4.88 7.33
CA SER A 116 -15.84 -5.80 6.28
C SER A 116 -14.31 -5.72 6.08
N ALA A 117 -13.73 -4.52 6.05
CA ALA A 117 -12.30 -4.31 5.97
C ALA A 117 -11.57 -4.88 7.22
N ALA A 118 -12.11 -4.63 8.42
CA ALA A 118 -11.60 -5.16 9.66
C ALA A 118 -11.65 -6.70 9.70
N SER A 119 -12.77 -7.29 9.24
CA SER A 119 -12.95 -8.74 9.17
C SER A 119 -11.96 -9.40 8.18
N PHE A 120 -11.65 -8.74 7.07
CA PHE A 120 -10.60 -9.21 6.16
C PHE A 120 -9.26 -9.30 6.88
N PHE A 121 -8.85 -8.25 7.60
CA PHE A 121 -7.59 -8.27 8.34
C PHE A 121 -7.57 -9.33 9.44
N SER A 122 -8.65 -9.48 10.19
CA SER A 122 -8.77 -10.56 11.19
C SER A 122 -8.62 -11.94 10.56
N SER A 123 -9.27 -12.17 9.41
CA SER A 123 -9.27 -13.47 8.73
C SER A 123 -7.88 -13.89 8.23
N ILE A 124 -7.07 -12.95 7.75
CA ILE A 124 -5.70 -13.24 7.28
C ILE A 124 -4.70 -13.46 8.42
N ASN A 125 -5.11 -13.16 9.66
CA ASN A 125 -4.30 -13.32 10.87
C ASN A 125 -4.84 -14.40 11.81
N ASN A 126 -5.75 -15.25 11.36
CA ASN A 126 -6.28 -16.33 12.18
C ASN A 126 -5.15 -17.28 12.61
N ASN A 127 -5.09 -17.60 13.90
CA ASN A 127 -4.04 -18.39 14.55
C ASN A 127 -3.81 -19.77 13.91
N GLU A 128 -4.82 -20.37 13.28
CA GLU A 128 -4.70 -21.66 12.58
C GLU A 128 -3.68 -21.62 11.43
N PHE A 129 -3.47 -20.44 10.81
CA PHE A 129 -2.66 -20.27 9.60
C PHE A 129 -1.36 -19.47 9.80
N ILE A 130 -1.17 -18.91 10.99
CA ILE A 130 -0.02 -17.99 11.26
C ILE A 130 1.35 -18.69 11.08
N GLY A 131 1.38 -20.03 11.13
CA GLY A 131 2.57 -20.83 10.84
C GLY A 131 3.08 -20.61 9.39
N ASN A 132 2.17 -20.53 8.42
CA ASN A 132 2.47 -20.34 6.99
C ASN A 132 2.92 -18.90 6.71
N ALA A 133 2.44 -17.94 7.50
CA ALA A 133 2.80 -16.54 7.37
C ALA A 133 4.29 -16.24 7.67
N ARG A 134 5.01 -17.15 8.35
CA ARG A 134 6.45 -16.99 8.63
C ARG A 134 7.31 -16.97 7.37
N GLN A 135 6.81 -17.44 6.26
CA GLN A 135 7.50 -17.44 4.96
C GLN A 135 7.40 -16.08 4.25
N LEU A 136 6.46 -15.20 4.66
CA LEU A 136 6.35 -13.87 4.09
C LEU A 136 7.49 -12.99 4.59
N ASP A 137 8.04 -12.18 3.68
CA ASP A 137 8.98 -11.12 4.01
C ASP A 137 8.33 -10.04 4.89
N PHE A 138 9.12 -9.11 5.40
CA PHE A 138 8.57 -7.93 6.03
C PHE A 138 7.86 -7.05 5.00
N ALA A 139 6.79 -6.39 5.42
CA ALA A 139 6.13 -5.37 4.61
C ALA A 139 7.14 -4.26 4.23
N SER A 140 6.97 -3.66 3.05
CA SER A 140 7.95 -2.70 2.51
C SER A 140 8.23 -1.50 3.41
N GLU A 141 7.30 -1.18 4.31
CA GLU A 141 7.39 -0.05 5.25
C GLU A 141 7.16 -0.52 6.70
N ALA A 142 7.54 -1.76 7.02
CA ALA A 142 7.27 -2.38 8.31
C ALA A 142 7.82 -1.56 9.49
N PHE A 143 7.03 -1.48 10.56
CA PHE A 143 7.46 -0.90 11.84
C PHE A 143 8.01 -2.00 12.76
N LEU A 144 9.32 -2.11 12.82
CA LEU A 144 10.00 -3.15 13.59
C LEU A 144 10.78 -2.59 14.78
N ASP A 145 11.16 -1.32 14.72
CA ASP A 145 11.94 -0.64 15.74
C ASP A 145 11.68 0.87 15.69
N LEU A 146 11.47 1.48 16.86
CA LEU A 146 11.15 2.90 16.96
C LEU A 146 12.29 3.79 16.50
N ASP A 147 13.53 3.52 16.95
CA ASP A 147 14.67 4.38 16.65
C ASP A 147 15.02 4.34 15.15
N LYS A 148 14.93 3.16 14.53
CA LYS A 148 15.07 3.01 13.08
C LYS A 148 13.98 3.77 12.33
N SER A 149 12.73 3.72 12.79
CA SER A 149 11.62 4.44 12.17
C SER A 149 11.78 5.96 12.30
N ILE A 150 12.25 6.44 13.45
CA ILE A 150 12.60 7.85 13.64
C ILE A 150 13.69 8.26 12.65
N GLN A 151 14.78 7.49 12.55
CA GLN A 151 15.86 7.75 11.61
C GLN A 151 15.37 7.78 10.16
N GLN A 152 14.54 6.82 9.75
CA GLN A 152 13.98 6.79 8.40
C GLN A 152 13.16 8.04 8.08
N ILE A 153 12.37 8.54 9.03
CA ILE A 153 11.60 9.78 8.83
C ILE A 153 12.55 10.99 8.72
N ASP A 154 13.58 11.09 9.58
CA ASP A 154 14.59 12.14 9.48
C ASP A 154 15.27 12.14 8.10
N GLU A 155 15.72 10.99 7.63
CA GLU A 155 16.37 10.82 6.32
C GLU A 155 15.42 11.21 5.16
N ARG A 156 14.13 10.85 5.23
CA ARG A 156 13.12 11.23 4.24
C ARG A 156 12.92 12.73 4.17
N ILE A 157 12.79 13.41 5.32
CA ILE A 157 12.61 14.85 5.36
C ILE A 157 13.84 15.54 4.74
N GLU A 158 15.06 15.12 5.08
CA GLU A 158 16.27 15.72 4.53
C GLU A 158 16.42 15.45 3.02
N THR A 159 16.07 14.26 2.56
CA THR A 159 16.06 13.91 1.12
C THR A 159 15.08 14.77 0.34
N LEU A 160 13.86 14.96 0.86
CA LEU A 160 12.85 15.82 0.25
C LEU A 160 13.29 17.29 0.23
N LYS A 161 13.88 17.78 1.30
CA LYS A 161 14.44 19.16 1.34
C LYS A 161 15.55 19.37 0.33
N ALA A 162 16.45 18.41 0.17
CA ALA A 162 17.51 18.46 -0.83
C ALA A 162 16.95 18.46 -2.26
N SER A 163 15.95 17.63 -2.52
CA SER A 163 15.31 17.55 -3.85
C SER A 163 14.51 18.80 -4.18
N THR A 164 13.78 19.37 -3.22
CA THR A 164 12.97 20.58 -3.46
C THR A 164 13.82 21.82 -3.71
N LYS A 165 14.98 21.97 -3.07
CA LYS A 165 15.90 23.10 -3.29
C LYS A 165 16.41 23.21 -4.73
N GLN A 166 16.45 22.11 -5.47
CA GLN A 166 16.96 22.05 -6.83
C GLN A 166 15.88 22.40 -7.89
N GLN A 167 14.65 22.63 -7.47
CA GLN A 167 13.50 22.85 -8.38
C GLN A 167 13.00 24.29 -8.27
N SER A 168 12.84 24.98 -9.39
CA SER A 168 12.45 26.41 -9.44
C SER A 168 11.03 26.74 -8.94
N GLN A 169 10.17 25.75 -8.72
CA GLN A 169 8.76 25.93 -8.28
C GLN A 169 8.50 25.53 -6.83
N SER A 170 9.53 25.55 -5.96
CA SER A 170 9.48 24.79 -4.69
C SER A 170 9.34 25.63 -3.44
N MET A 171 8.99 26.92 -3.52
CA MET A 171 8.91 27.75 -2.32
C MET A 171 7.85 27.23 -1.32
N GLU A 172 6.67 26.87 -1.81
CA GLU A 172 5.60 26.31 -0.96
C GLU A 172 5.96 24.94 -0.41
N ALA A 173 6.53 24.06 -1.25
CA ALA A 173 6.98 22.75 -0.81
C ALA A 173 8.12 22.85 0.22
N SER A 174 9.05 23.81 0.02
CA SER A 174 10.13 24.05 0.98
C SER A 174 9.59 24.59 2.31
N LYS A 175 8.61 25.49 2.29
CA LYS A 175 7.92 25.97 3.49
C LYS A 175 7.22 24.82 4.22
N PHE A 176 6.45 24.02 3.48
CA PHE A 176 5.79 22.85 4.04
C PHE A 176 6.77 21.90 4.74
N LEU A 177 7.95 21.63 4.15
CA LEU A 177 8.95 20.75 4.76
C LEU A 177 9.59 21.33 6.00
N ILE A 178 9.68 22.68 6.11
CA ILE A 178 10.12 23.35 7.35
C ILE A 178 9.06 23.15 8.44
N ASP A 179 7.78 23.38 8.11
CA ASP A 179 6.68 23.22 9.05
C ASP A 179 6.58 21.74 9.52
N LEU A 180 6.67 20.78 8.60
CA LEU A 180 6.72 19.35 8.91
C LEU A 180 7.87 18.98 9.84
N GLN A 181 9.06 19.52 9.59
CA GLN A 181 10.25 19.28 10.44
C GLN A 181 10.07 19.82 11.86
N ASN A 182 9.42 20.97 12.01
CA ASN A 182 9.13 21.55 13.32
C ASN A 182 8.16 20.68 14.13
N VAL A 183 7.06 20.25 13.50
CA VAL A 183 6.10 19.30 14.11
C VAL A 183 6.81 17.99 14.49
N TRP A 184 7.60 17.44 13.57
CA TRP A 184 8.35 16.21 13.80
C TRP A 184 9.37 16.33 14.96
N GLY A 185 10.05 17.47 15.09
CA GLY A 185 10.99 17.73 16.17
C GLY A 185 10.37 17.58 17.56
N ASN A 186 9.14 18.07 17.73
CA ASN A 186 8.41 17.97 19.00
C ASN A 186 7.94 16.52 19.25
N LEU A 187 7.39 15.85 18.23
CA LEU A 187 6.90 14.47 18.34
C LEU A 187 8.00 13.47 18.70
N LYS A 188 9.22 13.63 18.15
CA LYS A 188 10.34 12.74 18.45
C LYS A 188 10.67 12.66 19.95
N LEU A 189 10.55 13.76 20.66
CA LEU A 189 10.84 13.79 22.10
C LEU A 189 9.81 12.96 22.87
N ASP A 190 8.55 13.13 22.57
CA ASP A 190 7.46 12.37 23.20
C ASP A 190 7.54 10.87 22.90
N LEU A 191 7.82 10.50 21.64
CA LEU A 191 7.98 9.09 21.24
C LEU A 191 9.14 8.42 22.00
N ARG A 192 10.27 9.09 22.16
CA ARG A 192 11.42 8.56 22.92
C ARG A 192 11.13 8.39 24.39
N LEU A 193 10.40 9.31 24.99
CA LEU A 193 9.95 9.20 26.39
C LEU A 193 8.98 8.03 26.61
N ASN A 194 8.24 7.63 25.59
CA ASN A 194 7.27 6.53 25.63
C ASN A 194 7.79 5.25 24.97
N ARG A 195 9.09 5.11 24.71
CA ARG A 195 9.68 4.02 23.94
C ARG A 195 9.29 2.63 24.45
N ASP A 196 9.41 2.40 25.74
CA ASP A 196 9.14 1.09 26.34
C ASP A 196 7.66 0.68 26.17
N PHE A 197 6.75 1.63 26.31
CA PHE A 197 5.32 1.42 26.04
C PHE A 197 5.08 1.14 24.54
N ILE A 198 5.70 1.91 23.64
CA ILE A 198 5.52 1.76 22.20
C ILE A 198 6.02 0.41 21.70
N MET A 199 7.14 -0.08 22.26
CA MET A 199 7.78 -1.32 21.81
C MET A 199 7.30 -2.56 22.58
N GLN A 200 6.39 -2.44 23.55
CA GLN A 200 5.86 -3.61 24.26
C GLN A 200 4.95 -4.45 23.35
N ASN A 201 4.95 -5.77 23.53
CA ASN A 201 4.07 -6.71 22.81
C ASN A 201 4.02 -6.47 21.28
N ASN A 202 5.19 -6.26 20.67
CA ASN A 202 5.33 -6.02 19.23
C ASN A 202 5.31 -7.32 18.39
N ALA A 203 4.42 -8.26 18.72
CA ALA A 203 4.20 -9.44 17.89
C ALA A 203 3.74 -9.02 16.50
N LEU A 204 4.38 -9.59 15.48
CA LEU A 204 4.08 -9.25 14.10
C LEU A 204 2.79 -9.93 13.62
N CYS A 205 2.07 -9.25 12.76
CA CYS A 205 0.93 -9.76 12.01
C CYS A 205 1.24 -9.86 10.52
N VAL A 206 0.37 -10.53 9.78
CA VAL A 206 0.31 -10.43 8.32
C VAL A 206 -0.42 -9.14 7.97
N SER A 207 0.24 -8.27 7.21
CA SER A 207 -0.29 -6.95 6.85
C SER A 207 -0.36 -6.80 5.33
N PRO A 208 -1.49 -6.35 4.78
CA PRO A 208 -1.60 -5.93 3.39
C PRO A 208 -0.85 -4.60 3.11
N SER A 209 -0.35 -3.93 4.14
CA SER A 209 0.41 -2.67 4.14
C SER A 209 -0.38 -1.48 3.63
N ASP A 210 -0.32 -1.12 2.33
CA ASP A 210 -1.10 -0.02 1.74
C ASP A 210 -2.58 -0.39 1.61
N PHE A 211 -3.22 -0.59 2.75
CA PHE A 211 -4.59 -1.07 2.86
C PHE A 211 -5.57 0.06 3.16
N GLY A 212 -6.63 0.12 2.34
CA GLY A 212 -7.70 1.11 2.51
C GLY A 212 -8.70 1.04 1.36
N PHE A 213 -9.73 1.84 1.44
CA PHE A 213 -10.83 1.82 0.47
C PHE A 213 -10.44 2.29 -0.93
N HIS A 214 -9.31 2.96 -1.09
CA HIS A 214 -8.76 3.32 -2.40
C HIS A 214 -8.28 2.09 -3.20
N ASN A 215 -7.92 1.00 -2.52
CA ASN A 215 -7.54 -0.29 -3.09
C ASN A 215 -8.67 -1.33 -2.93
N THR A 216 -9.92 -0.88 -3.04
CA THR A 216 -11.10 -1.74 -2.86
C THR A 216 -12.04 -1.64 -4.06
N LEU A 217 -12.55 -2.78 -4.50
CA LEU A 217 -13.59 -2.90 -5.50
C LEU A 217 -14.91 -3.31 -4.84
N VAL A 218 -16.02 -2.84 -5.40
CA VAL A 218 -17.38 -3.23 -4.98
C VAL A 218 -18.03 -4.03 -6.11
N LYS A 219 -18.49 -5.25 -5.79
CA LYS A 219 -19.24 -6.11 -6.71
C LYS A 219 -20.40 -6.74 -5.95
N ASN A 220 -21.62 -6.49 -6.38
CA ASN A 220 -22.85 -7.03 -5.78
C ASN A 220 -22.94 -6.77 -4.24
N GLY A 221 -22.50 -5.58 -3.79
CA GLY A 221 -22.47 -5.21 -2.38
C GLY A 221 -21.32 -5.82 -1.57
N GLN A 222 -20.48 -6.66 -2.16
CA GLN A 222 -19.31 -7.24 -1.50
C GLN A 222 -18.05 -6.46 -1.82
N LEU A 223 -17.12 -6.40 -0.85
CA LEU A 223 -15.82 -5.76 -0.99
C LEU A 223 -14.75 -6.77 -1.43
N PHE A 224 -13.96 -6.37 -2.42
CA PHE A 224 -12.80 -7.09 -2.91
C PHE A 224 -11.58 -6.19 -2.76
N PHE A 225 -10.50 -6.71 -2.18
CA PHE A 225 -9.29 -5.94 -1.90
C PHE A 225 -8.21 -6.27 -2.94
N VAL A 226 -7.47 -5.25 -3.36
CA VAL A 226 -6.48 -5.34 -4.45
C VAL A 226 -5.20 -4.56 -4.10
N ASP A 227 -4.13 -4.78 -4.88
CA ASP A 227 -2.87 -4.03 -4.84
C ASP A 227 -2.04 -4.26 -3.56
N PHE A 228 -1.52 -5.46 -3.42
CA PHE A 228 -0.74 -5.93 -2.26
C PHE A 228 0.79 -5.85 -2.47
N GLU A 229 1.28 -4.97 -3.33
CA GLU A 229 2.71 -4.88 -3.71
C GLU A 229 3.66 -4.54 -2.54
N TYR A 230 3.12 -4.10 -1.42
CA TYR A 230 3.87 -3.75 -0.21
C TYR A 230 3.59 -4.69 0.96
N ALA A 231 2.73 -5.69 0.76
CA ALA A 231 2.29 -6.61 1.80
C ALA A 231 3.43 -7.45 2.39
N GLY A 232 3.26 -7.89 3.62
CA GLY A 232 4.22 -8.72 4.34
C GLY A 232 3.96 -8.73 5.84
N ARG A 233 4.95 -9.08 6.65
CA ARG A 233 4.83 -9.04 8.12
C ARG A 233 5.08 -7.64 8.65
N ASP A 234 4.23 -7.17 9.57
CA ASP A 234 4.30 -5.82 10.12
C ASP A 234 3.75 -5.77 11.56
N ASP A 235 3.87 -4.64 12.21
CA ASP A 235 3.28 -4.36 13.51
C ASP A 235 1.77 -4.06 13.37
N PRO A 236 0.88 -4.75 14.12
CA PRO A 236 -0.56 -4.51 14.03
C PRO A 236 -0.99 -3.10 14.48
N ALA A 237 -0.25 -2.44 15.38
CA ALA A 237 -0.54 -1.07 15.77
C ALA A 237 -0.30 -0.10 14.60
N LYS A 238 0.75 -0.33 13.81
CA LYS A 238 0.98 0.42 12.57
C LYS A 238 -0.15 0.19 11.58
N PHE A 239 -0.56 -1.07 11.35
CA PHE A 239 -1.66 -1.37 10.43
C PHE A 239 -2.94 -0.61 10.79
N ILE A 240 -3.33 -0.62 12.09
CA ILE A 240 -4.50 0.14 12.57
C ILE A 240 -4.32 1.64 12.28
N ALA A 241 -3.16 2.22 12.63
CA ALA A 241 -2.91 3.64 12.39
C ALA A 241 -2.96 4.01 10.90
N ASP A 242 -2.27 3.26 10.05
CA ASP A 242 -2.19 3.52 8.60
C ASP A 242 -3.57 3.50 7.92
N PHE A 243 -4.50 2.63 8.35
CA PHE A 243 -5.84 2.57 7.81
C PHE A 243 -6.60 3.90 7.96
N PHE A 244 -6.41 4.62 9.07
CA PHE A 244 -7.06 5.91 9.35
C PHE A 244 -6.31 7.13 8.82
N ILE A 245 -5.07 6.96 8.38
CA ILE A 245 -4.26 8.05 7.79
C ILE A 245 -4.46 8.12 6.28
N GLN A 246 -4.93 7.05 5.64
CA GLN A 246 -5.04 6.93 4.19
C GLN A 246 -5.76 8.14 3.55
N PRO A 247 -5.08 8.93 2.67
CA PRO A 247 -5.59 10.23 2.24
C PRO A 247 -6.57 10.19 1.07
N GLU A 248 -6.71 9.05 0.38
CA GLU A 248 -7.52 8.96 -0.85
C GLU A 248 -9.02 8.82 -0.53
N ILE A 249 -9.38 7.92 0.39
CA ILE A 249 -10.73 7.75 0.91
C ILE A 249 -10.62 7.72 2.43
N LYS A 250 -10.78 8.89 3.02
CA LYS A 250 -10.55 9.10 4.44
C LYS A 250 -11.65 8.45 5.28
N VAL A 251 -11.24 7.70 6.29
CA VAL A 251 -12.11 7.16 7.34
C VAL A 251 -11.98 8.02 8.59
N ASP A 252 -13.10 8.38 9.21
CA ASP A 252 -13.08 9.14 10.44
C ASP A 252 -12.45 8.30 11.58
N VAL A 253 -11.52 8.90 12.32
CA VAL A 253 -10.83 8.25 13.44
C VAL A 253 -11.78 7.83 14.57
N GLY A 254 -12.98 8.40 14.64
CA GLY A 254 -14.03 7.95 15.55
C GLY A 254 -14.43 6.49 15.38
N TYR A 255 -14.17 5.90 14.21
CA TYR A 255 -14.39 4.48 13.95
C TYR A 255 -13.20 3.58 14.37
N MET A 256 -12.10 4.14 14.89
CA MET A 256 -10.89 3.37 15.19
C MET A 256 -11.15 2.23 16.18
N GLN A 257 -11.91 2.50 17.25
CA GLN A 257 -12.24 1.46 18.24
C GLN A 257 -13.06 0.34 17.57
N LEU A 258 -14.13 0.68 16.84
CA LEU A 258 -14.98 -0.29 16.13
C LEU A 258 -14.17 -1.17 15.17
N PHE A 259 -13.30 -0.54 14.36
CA PHE A 259 -12.45 -1.23 13.41
C PHE A 259 -11.46 -2.14 14.12
N ALA A 260 -10.74 -1.62 15.12
CA ALA A 260 -9.67 -2.34 15.81
C ALA A 260 -10.20 -3.53 16.63
N ASP A 261 -11.33 -3.37 17.31
CA ASP A 261 -11.99 -4.47 18.04
C ASP A 261 -12.25 -5.68 17.14
N LYS A 262 -12.69 -5.43 15.89
CA LYS A 262 -12.94 -6.48 14.91
C LYS A 262 -11.68 -6.96 14.22
N ALA A 263 -10.79 -6.05 13.83
CA ALA A 263 -9.54 -6.36 13.14
C ALA A 263 -8.61 -7.23 13.98
N LEU A 264 -8.60 -7.03 15.30
CA LEU A 264 -7.73 -7.71 16.25
C LEU A 264 -8.37 -8.94 16.92
N ASP A 265 -9.42 -9.52 16.36
CA ASP A 265 -10.09 -10.73 16.92
C ASP A 265 -9.14 -11.92 17.15
N PHE A 266 -8.00 -11.95 16.44
CA PHE A 266 -6.96 -12.96 16.59
C PHE A 266 -6.02 -12.73 17.79
N SER A 267 -6.09 -11.58 18.48
CA SER A 267 -5.11 -11.17 19.50
C SER A 267 -5.75 -11.02 20.89
N ASP A 268 -5.07 -11.55 21.91
CA ASP A 268 -5.43 -11.35 23.31
C ASP A 268 -4.97 -9.97 23.85
N ASN A 269 -4.15 -9.24 23.09
CA ASN A 269 -3.55 -7.97 23.50
C ASN A 269 -4.18 -6.75 22.80
N LYS A 270 -5.46 -6.82 22.44
CA LYS A 270 -6.17 -5.78 21.67
C LYS A 270 -5.96 -4.38 22.26
N GLU A 271 -6.23 -4.17 23.54
CA GLU A 271 -6.16 -2.88 24.22
C GLU A 271 -4.76 -2.25 24.14
N ILE A 272 -3.73 -3.06 24.28
CA ILE A 272 -2.34 -2.59 24.16
C ILE A 272 -2.04 -2.18 22.73
N ILE A 273 -2.46 -2.97 21.74
CA ILE A 273 -2.26 -2.67 20.31
C ILE A 273 -2.99 -1.38 19.93
N ILE A 274 -4.24 -1.20 20.35
CA ILE A 274 -5.04 0.00 20.11
C ILE A 274 -4.36 1.23 20.74
N SER A 275 -3.96 1.13 22.00
CA SER A 275 -3.30 2.22 22.71
C SER A 275 -1.96 2.60 22.06
N ARG A 276 -1.20 1.62 21.56
CA ARG A 276 0.01 1.85 20.76
C ARG A 276 -0.31 2.51 19.42
N ALA A 277 -1.36 2.07 18.73
CA ALA A 277 -1.78 2.66 17.46
C ALA A 277 -2.12 4.15 17.62
N ILE A 278 -2.87 4.51 18.67
CA ILE A 278 -3.19 5.91 18.99
C ILE A 278 -1.91 6.71 19.26
N LYS A 279 -0.98 6.17 20.03
CA LYS A 279 0.28 6.85 20.37
C LYS A 279 1.20 7.01 19.17
N LEU A 280 1.18 6.07 18.23
CA LEU A 280 2.00 6.07 17.01
C LEU A 280 1.36 6.86 15.86
N LEU A 281 0.06 7.15 15.92
CA LEU A 281 -0.68 7.80 14.85
C LEU A 281 0.00 9.09 14.35
N PRO A 282 0.43 10.05 15.21
CA PRO A 282 1.09 11.26 14.75
C PRO A 282 2.42 10.99 14.02
N MET A 283 3.19 9.99 14.46
CA MET A 283 4.44 9.60 13.79
C MET A 283 4.16 9.08 12.37
N PHE A 284 3.16 8.24 12.22
CA PHE A 284 2.80 7.71 10.90
C PHE A 284 2.17 8.78 10.01
N GLN A 285 1.44 9.75 10.56
CA GLN A 285 0.99 10.92 9.80
C GLN A 285 2.17 11.72 9.23
N VAL A 286 3.22 11.98 10.01
CA VAL A 286 4.46 12.60 9.50
C VAL A 286 5.09 11.75 8.41
N LYS A 287 5.19 10.43 8.61
CA LYS A 287 5.70 9.50 7.59
C LYS A 287 4.87 9.56 6.31
N TRP A 288 3.55 9.58 6.42
CA TRP A 288 2.65 9.72 5.27
C TRP A 288 2.78 11.07 4.57
N CYS A 289 2.99 12.16 5.28
CA CYS A 289 3.36 13.44 4.67
C CYS A 289 4.60 13.30 3.78
N CYS A 290 5.64 12.62 4.27
CA CYS A 290 6.83 12.33 3.45
C CYS A 290 6.53 11.45 2.23
N ILE A 291 5.69 10.41 2.39
CA ILE A 291 5.30 9.51 1.29
C ILE A 291 4.53 10.26 0.21
N ILE A 292 3.58 11.12 0.59
CA ILE A 292 2.83 11.97 -0.32
C ILE A 292 3.78 12.92 -1.08
N MET A 293 4.75 13.50 -0.38
CA MET A 293 5.76 14.39 -0.96
C MET A 293 6.80 13.68 -1.83
N ASN A 294 6.84 12.34 -1.89
CA ASN A 294 7.73 11.62 -2.79
C ASN A 294 7.54 12.00 -4.28
N GLU A 295 6.41 12.61 -4.66
CA GLU A 295 6.19 13.15 -5.99
C GLU A 295 7.23 14.23 -6.40
N PHE A 296 7.92 14.81 -5.42
CA PHE A 296 9.02 15.74 -5.62
C PHE A 296 10.39 15.06 -5.83
N LEU A 297 10.46 13.72 -5.71
CA LEU A 297 11.67 12.94 -5.94
C LEU A 297 11.79 12.54 -7.42
N PRO A 298 12.99 12.60 -8.03
CA PRO A 298 13.20 12.20 -9.43
C PRO A 298 12.78 10.75 -9.70
N GLU A 299 13.08 9.83 -8.79
CA GLU A 299 12.75 8.41 -8.92
C GLU A 299 11.24 8.16 -8.96
N THR A 300 10.47 9.00 -8.27
CA THR A 300 9.00 8.91 -8.35
C THR A 300 8.50 9.37 -9.72
N ALA A 301 9.07 10.43 -10.29
CA ALA A 301 8.73 10.87 -11.62
C ALA A 301 8.99 9.77 -12.67
N GLU A 302 10.14 9.08 -12.61
CA GLU A 302 10.46 7.94 -13.48
C GLU A 302 9.41 6.83 -13.36
N ARG A 303 9.01 6.47 -12.14
CA ARG A 303 7.98 5.45 -11.89
C ARG A 303 6.60 5.85 -12.39
N ARG A 304 6.21 7.12 -12.22
CA ARG A 304 4.93 7.64 -12.74
C ARG A 304 4.89 7.62 -14.25
N MET A 305 5.98 8.05 -14.90
CA MET A 305 6.11 8.01 -16.37
C MET A 305 6.14 6.56 -16.89
N PHE A 306 6.71 5.62 -16.14
CA PHE A 306 6.62 4.20 -16.49
C PHE A 306 5.17 3.72 -16.51
N SER A 307 4.36 4.08 -15.52
CA SER A 307 2.94 3.70 -15.43
C SER A 307 2.08 4.46 -16.43
N ASN A 308 2.23 5.77 -16.50
CA ASN A 308 1.45 6.66 -17.37
C ASN A 308 2.35 7.74 -18.00
N PRO A 309 2.79 7.56 -19.27
CA PRO A 309 3.64 8.53 -19.96
C PRO A 309 3.00 9.90 -20.22
N GLU A 310 1.66 9.99 -20.14
CA GLU A 310 0.90 11.23 -20.41
C GLU A 310 0.60 12.02 -19.12
N LEU A 311 1.13 11.60 -17.98
CA LEU A 311 0.88 12.26 -16.69
C LEU A 311 1.48 13.67 -16.66
N ASP A 312 0.68 14.66 -16.29
CA ASP A 312 1.19 15.98 -15.93
C ASP A 312 1.82 15.93 -14.52
N ILE A 313 3.14 15.90 -14.51
CA ILE A 313 3.93 15.79 -13.25
C ILE A 313 3.75 17.05 -12.39
N GLN A 314 3.57 18.24 -12.99
CA GLN A 314 3.43 19.48 -12.21
C GLN A 314 2.07 19.54 -11.51
N GLU A 315 1.01 19.18 -12.22
CA GLU A 315 -0.32 19.04 -11.61
C GLU A 315 -0.33 17.97 -10.51
N SER A 316 0.36 16.86 -10.74
CA SER A 316 0.51 15.79 -9.73
C SER A 316 1.20 16.32 -8.47
N LYS A 317 2.32 17.02 -8.60
CA LYS A 317 3.04 17.62 -7.46
C LYS A 317 2.16 18.60 -6.67
N TYR A 318 1.43 19.46 -7.37
CA TYR A 318 0.53 20.39 -6.72
C TYR A 318 -0.54 19.68 -5.89
N LYS A 319 -1.24 18.72 -6.49
CA LYS A 319 -2.27 17.92 -5.80
C LYS A 319 -1.71 17.18 -4.58
N GLN A 320 -0.50 16.62 -4.68
CA GLN A 320 0.12 15.92 -3.56
C GLN A 320 0.55 16.87 -2.45
N LEU A 321 1.07 18.05 -2.78
CA LEU A 321 1.41 19.06 -1.78
C LEU A 321 0.17 19.49 -0.98
N GLU A 322 -0.96 19.74 -1.63
CA GLU A 322 -2.20 20.11 -0.94
C GLU A 322 -2.70 18.98 -0.02
N LYS A 323 -2.60 17.71 -0.46
CA LYS A 323 -2.91 16.56 0.42
C LYS A 323 -1.99 16.49 1.64
N ALA A 324 -0.69 16.70 1.45
CA ALA A 324 0.28 16.69 2.54
C ALA A 324 0.03 17.83 3.53
N LYS A 325 -0.30 19.04 3.05
CA LYS A 325 -0.70 20.17 3.90
C LYS A 325 -1.94 19.86 4.73
N ALA A 326 -2.97 19.28 4.11
CA ALA A 326 -4.19 18.88 4.82
C ALA A 326 -3.90 17.85 5.91
N LEU A 327 -3.07 16.84 5.63
CA LEU A 327 -2.70 15.83 6.62
C LEU A 327 -1.86 16.43 7.78
N LEU A 328 -0.96 17.37 7.50
CA LEU A 328 -0.13 18.02 8.53
C LEU A 328 -0.99 18.78 9.54
N LEU A 329 -2.10 19.40 9.10
CA LEU A 329 -3.03 20.12 9.99
C LEU A 329 -3.80 19.21 10.95
N GLU A 330 -3.81 17.90 10.70
CA GLU A 330 -4.48 16.91 11.57
C GLU A 330 -3.55 16.35 12.66
N ILE A 331 -2.26 16.65 12.58
CA ILE A 331 -1.29 16.20 13.58
C ILE A 331 -1.41 17.10 14.81
N ASN A 332 -1.91 16.51 15.90
CA ASN A 332 -2.09 17.17 17.21
C ASN A 332 -0.95 16.82 18.18
#